data_6623c793004e68411710e5b007d08b6f
#
_entry.id   6623c793004e68411710e5b007d08b6f
#
_cell.length_a   1.000
_cell.length_b   1.000
_cell.length_c   1.000
_cell.angle_alpha   90.00
_cell.angle_beta   90.00
_cell.angle_gamma   90.00
#
_symmetry.space_group_name_H-M   'P 1'
#
loop_
_entity.id
_entity.type
_entity.pdbx_description
1 polymer ?
#
loop_
_entity_poly.entity_id
_entity_poly.type
_entity_poly.pdbx_seq_one_letter_code
_entity_poly.pdbx_strand_id
1 'polypeptide(L)'
;MGRILAYSLILLALVSCGTGRKTAVTDSKEPASVQMRVGSYNLWRPGPRDDGYAWDVRKFRLAKTIAEIGFAVFGVQEFDTVIQNDLPGLVEKEGGNYEWFIFSPYNKEGGAGPKAQGIVYRKNRFTMLESHHFWLSPTPDVKSKGWDERKYTRGACCAIFKENATGLRFFLMISHMPLGKEANANAAPVILERAKEYNPESLPSFFVGDLNTREWTKSSELFRTYWNDTFLTVPADVRKGSVGTFNKRGENEDMNAAPRIDYIYYRGEGVKPLGYTCDNRRYEGYYPSDHCPIYADFIVTLPLVSTEGR
;
A
#
# COMPACT_ATOMS: atom_id res chain seq x y z
N MET A 1 44.23 23.84 -65.59
CA MET A 1 45.17 22.74 -65.91
C MET A 1 45.55 22.07 -64.56
N GLY A 2 45.03 20.91 -64.27
CA GLY A 2 45.30 20.18 -63.03
C GLY A 2 44.88 18.74 -63.23
N ARG A 3 45.83 17.85 -63.36
CA ARG A 3 45.68 16.44 -63.67
C ARG A 3 45.09 15.67 -62.47
N ILE A 4 44.07 14.89 -62.75
CA ILE A 4 43.50 13.88 -61.84
C ILE A 4 44.31 12.59 -62.00
N LEU A 5 44.93 12.12 -60.91
CA LEU A 5 45.52 10.78 -60.84
C LEU A 5 44.48 9.84 -60.21
N ALA A 6 44.13 8.82 -60.98
CA ALA A 6 43.29 7.72 -60.49
C ALA A 6 44.21 6.63 -59.87
N TYR A 7 44.00 6.27 -58.63
CA TYR A 7 44.60 5.05 -58.04
C TYR A 7 43.57 3.92 -58.00
N SER A 8 43.91 2.87 -58.74
CA SER A 8 43.18 1.61 -58.73
C SER A 8 43.58 0.79 -57.49
N LEU A 9 42.67 0.52 -56.59
CA LEU A 9 42.87 -0.45 -55.49
C LEU A 9 42.42 -1.85 -56.00
N ILE A 10 43.33 -2.78 -55.98
CA ILE A 10 43.08 -4.21 -56.21
C ILE A 10 42.65 -4.81 -54.88
N LEU A 11 41.37 -5.28 -54.76
CA LEU A 11 40.85 -5.99 -53.60
C LEU A 11 41.23 -7.50 -53.73
N LEU A 12 42.12 -7.98 -52.87
CA LEU A 12 42.35 -9.41 -52.70
C LEU A 12 41.28 -9.96 -51.73
N ALA A 13 40.40 -10.81 -52.23
CA ALA A 13 39.45 -11.53 -51.40
C ALA A 13 40.17 -12.79 -50.80
N LEU A 14 40.40 -12.72 -49.48
CA LEU A 14 40.81 -13.90 -48.70
C LEU A 14 39.53 -14.60 -48.22
N VAL A 15 39.24 -15.76 -48.79
CA VAL A 15 38.19 -16.66 -48.29
C VAL A 15 38.73 -17.38 -47.05
N SER A 16 38.35 -16.94 -45.89
CA SER A 16 38.59 -17.64 -44.62
C SER A 16 37.40 -18.55 -44.33
N CYS A 17 37.64 -19.86 -44.43
CA CYS A 17 36.68 -20.88 -44.00
C CYS A 17 36.74 -20.99 -42.47
N GLY A 18 35.96 -20.15 -41.76
CA GLY A 18 35.82 -20.19 -40.31
C GLY A 18 34.60 -21.03 -39.94
N THR A 19 34.84 -22.15 -39.26
CA THR A 19 33.79 -22.95 -38.60
C THR A 19 33.11 -22.10 -37.54
N GLY A 20 31.96 -21.55 -37.90
CA GLY A 20 31.15 -20.70 -37.03
C GLY A 20 30.57 -21.51 -35.85
N ARG A 21 31.20 -21.41 -34.70
CA ARG A 21 30.64 -21.80 -33.43
C ARG A 21 29.48 -20.82 -33.17
N LYS A 22 28.25 -21.27 -33.38
CA LYS A 22 27.05 -20.51 -32.96
C LYS A 22 27.11 -20.40 -31.45
N THR A 23 27.57 -19.29 -30.92
CA THR A 23 27.29 -18.88 -29.53
C THR A 23 25.80 -18.69 -29.44
N ALA A 24 25.11 -19.57 -28.71
CA ALA A 24 23.73 -19.36 -28.32
C ALA A 24 23.72 -18.10 -27.47
N VAL A 25 23.22 -17.01 -28.02
CA VAL A 25 22.83 -15.84 -27.23
C VAL A 25 21.65 -16.32 -26.39
N THR A 26 21.93 -16.68 -25.16
CA THR A 26 20.86 -16.87 -24.16
C THR A 26 20.27 -15.50 -23.94
N ASP A 27 19.13 -15.26 -24.56
CA ASP A 27 18.28 -14.10 -24.31
C ASP A 27 17.73 -14.26 -22.87
N SER A 28 18.56 -13.92 -21.89
CA SER A 28 18.15 -13.87 -20.50
C SER A 28 17.20 -12.67 -20.36
N LYS A 29 15.92 -12.88 -20.67
CA LYS A 29 14.89 -11.89 -20.35
C LYS A 29 15.01 -11.58 -18.86
N GLU A 30 15.41 -10.37 -18.54
CA GLU A 30 15.30 -9.86 -17.18
C GLU A 30 13.90 -10.12 -16.65
N PRO A 31 13.73 -10.54 -15.39
CA PRO A 31 12.42 -10.79 -14.85
C PRO A 31 11.60 -9.49 -14.88
N ALA A 32 10.37 -9.58 -15.37
CA ALA A 32 9.48 -8.44 -15.41
C ALA A 32 9.26 -7.90 -13.99
N SER A 33 9.34 -6.59 -13.84
CA SER A 33 9.14 -5.92 -12.54
C SER A 33 8.06 -4.87 -12.63
N VAL A 34 7.33 -4.67 -11.53
CA VAL A 34 6.27 -3.68 -11.38
C VAL A 34 6.64 -2.72 -10.28
N GLN A 35 6.69 -1.44 -10.59
CA GLN A 35 6.79 -0.41 -9.57
C GLN A 35 5.40 0.04 -9.13
N MET A 36 5.15 0.05 -7.82
CA MET A 36 3.88 0.50 -7.27
C MET A 36 4.06 1.27 -5.97
N ARG A 37 3.21 2.29 -5.74
CA ARG A 37 3.11 3.04 -4.50
C ARG A 37 2.00 2.45 -3.64
N VAL A 38 2.38 1.87 -2.52
CA VAL A 38 1.47 1.30 -1.52
C VAL A 38 1.41 2.22 -0.31
N GLY A 39 0.23 2.42 0.27
CA GLY A 39 0.11 3.32 1.41
C GLY A 39 -1.05 3.03 2.34
N SER A 40 -1.18 3.89 3.36
CA SER A 40 -2.28 3.90 4.32
C SER A 40 -2.62 5.33 4.70
N TYR A 41 -3.91 5.59 4.89
CA TYR A 41 -4.40 6.88 5.30
C TYR A 41 -5.66 6.78 6.17
N ASN A 42 -5.53 7.04 7.47
CA ASN A 42 -6.68 7.28 8.32
C ASN A 42 -7.27 8.65 7.96
N LEU A 43 -8.52 8.67 7.51
CA LEU A 43 -9.18 9.85 6.96
C LEU A 43 -9.78 10.76 8.03
N TRP A 44 -9.74 10.32 9.29
CA TRP A 44 -10.37 11.02 10.40
C TRP A 44 -11.85 11.33 10.15
N ARG A 45 -12.73 10.56 10.73
CA ARG A 45 -14.18 10.73 10.56
C ARG A 45 -14.65 12.15 10.93
N PRO A 46 -15.64 12.70 10.22
CA PRO A 46 -16.24 13.99 10.55
C PRO A 46 -16.84 14.03 11.95
N GLY A 47 -16.74 15.18 12.59
CA GLY A 47 -17.40 15.52 13.84
C GLY A 47 -17.91 16.95 13.76
N PRO A 48 -18.74 17.39 14.74
CA PRO A 48 -19.23 18.76 14.79
C PRO A 48 -18.06 19.72 15.05
N ARG A 49 -17.73 20.55 14.06
CA ARG A 49 -16.64 21.53 14.08
C ARG A 49 -16.98 22.69 13.14
N ASP A 50 -16.51 23.87 13.48
CA ASP A 50 -16.65 25.12 12.72
C ASP A 50 -15.31 25.77 12.38
N ASP A 51 -14.19 25.07 12.70
CA ASP A 51 -12.82 25.53 12.42
C ASP A 51 -12.30 25.01 11.06
N GLY A 52 -11.05 25.32 10.75
CA GLY A 52 -10.38 24.82 9.53
C GLY A 52 -10.30 23.30 9.40
N TYR A 53 -10.73 22.56 10.41
CA TYR A 53 -10.88 21.10 10.39
C TYR A 53 -12.33 20.64 10.16
N ALA A 54 -13.30 21.55 9.96
CA ALA A 54 -14.67 21.22 9.58
C ALA A 54 -14.68 20.37 8.29
N TRP A 55 -15.61 19.41 8.21
CA TRP A 55 -15.65 18.49 7.06
C TRP A 55 -15.77 19.22 5.72
N ASP A 56 -16.64 20.24 5.65
CA ASP A 56 -16.90 20.98 4.41
C ASP A 56 -15.67 21.73 3.85
N VAL A 57 -14.67 21.96 4.69
CA VAL A 57 -13.39 22.54 4.27
C VAL A 57 -12.34 21.44 4.04
N ARG A 58 -12.25 20.50 4.99
CA ARG A 58 -11.21 19.49 5.03
C ARG A 58 -11.30 18.46 3.89
N LYS A 59 -12.51 18.12 3.44
CA LYS A 59 -12.74 17.15 2.36
C LYS A 59 -11.97 17.46 1.08
N PHE A 60 -11.83 18.74 0.71
CA PHE A 60 -11.07 19.16 -0.46
C PHE A 60 -9.56 18.95 -0.29
N ARG A 61 -9.05 19.19 0.91
CA ARG A 61 -7.64 18.95 1.24
C ARG A 61 -7.31 17.45 1.20
N LEU A 62 -8.22 16.60 1.70
CA LEU A 62 -8.09 15.15 1.60
C LEU A 62 -8.06 14.68 0.16
N ALA A 63 -9.02 15.14 -0.67
CA ALA A 63 -9.10 14.77 -2.07
C ALA A 63 -7.82 15.14 -2.83
N LYS A 64 -7.38 16.39 -2.67
CA LYS A 64 -6.14 16.89 -3.26
C LYS A 64 -4.92 16.08 -2.79
N THR A 65 -4.82 15.80 -1.50
CA THR A 65 -3.71 14.99 -0.94
C THR A 65 -3.65 13.60 -1.57
N ILE A 66 -4.79 12.91 -1.68
CA ILE A 66 -4.86 11.56 -2.27
C ILE A 66 -4.47 11.60 -3.76
N ALA A 67 -4.98 12.57 -4.51
CA ALA A 67 -4.68 12.73 -5.93
C ALA A 67 -3.19 13.02 -6.17
N GLU A 68 -2.61 13.97 -5.41
CA GLU A 68 -1.20 14.37 -5.54
C GLU A 68 -0.21 13.29 -5.12
N ILE A 69 -0.51 12.50 -4.07
CA ILE A 69 0.33 11.36 -3.68
C ILE A 69 0.33 10.31 -4.80
N GLY A 70 -0.80 10.10 -5.45
CA GLY A 70 -0.87 9.20 -6.59
C GLY A 70 -0.64 7.74 -6.23
N PHE A 71 -1.25 7.26 -5.18
CA PHE A 71 -1.20 5.84 -4.78
C PHE A 71 -1.51 4.90 -5.94
N ALA A 72 -0.84 3.76 -5.99
CA ALA A 72 -1.26 2.64 -6.83
C ALA A 72 -2.39 1.87 -6.13
N VAL A 73 -2.17 1.56 -4.84
CA VAL A 73 -3.13 0.93 -3.95
C VAL A 73 -2.86 1.39 -2.51
N PHE A 74 -3.90 1.59 -1.71
CA PHE A 74 -3.75 2.00 -0.32
C PHE A 74 -4.95 1.60 0.55
N GLY A 75 -4.71 1.53 1.85
CA GLY A 75 -5.76 1.33 2.85
C GLY A 75 -6.30 2.67 3.36
N VAL A 76 -7.62 2.73 3.59
CA VAL A 76 -8.24 3.86 4.28
C VAL A 76 -8.93 3.40 5.56
N GLN A 77 -8.87 4.22 6.60
CA GLN A 77 -9.50 4.00 7.89
C GLN A 77 -10.38 5.21 8.22
N GLU A 78 -11.33 5.02 9.16
CA GLU A 78 -12.34 6.03 9.52
C GLU A 78 -13.15 6.55 8.33
N PHE A 79 -13.32 5.72 7.32
CA PHE A 79 -14.07 6.01 6.11
C PHE A 79 -15.58 6.00 6.41
N ASP A 80 -16.03 6.98 7.18
CA ASP A 80 -17.44 7.09 7.64
C ASP A 80 -18.38 7.43 6.46
N THR A 81 -19.67 7.20 6.64
CA THR A 81 -20.70 7.36 5.59
C THR A 81 -20.66 8.73 4.90
N VAL A 82 -20.42 9.79 5.66
CA VAL A 82 -20.27 11.16 5.11
C VAL A 82 -19.07 11.23 4.16
N ILE A 83 -17.93 10.63 4.54
CA ILE A 83 -16.74 10.59 3.69
C ILE A 83 -16.99 9.73 2.46
N GLN A 84 -17.69 8.59 2.60
CA GLN A 84 -18.02 7.70 1.48
C GLN A 84 -18.84 8.41 0.40
N ASN A 85 -19.72 9.30 0.80
CA ASN A 85 -20.57 10.04 -0.14
C ASN A 85 -19.81 11.15 -0.88
N ASP A 86 -18.87 11.83 -0.23
CA ASP A 86 -18.24 13.03 -0.77
C ASP A 86 -16.88 12.74 -1.43
N LEU A 87 -16.01 11.99 -0.73
CA LEU A 87 -14.60 11.93 -1.05
C LEU A 87 -14.27 11.26 -2.39
N PRO A 88 -14.91 10.13 -2.79
CA PRO A 88 -14.61 9.49 -4.06
C PRO A 88 -14.79 10.43 -5.26
N GLY A 89 -15.91 11.13 -5.31
CA GLY A 89 -16.19 12.09 -6.39
C GLY A 89 -15.27 13.32 -6.36
N LEU A 90 -14.82 13.75 -5.20
CA LEU A 90 -13.84 14.84 -5.09
C LEU A 90 -12.45 14.39 -5.54
N VAL A 91 -12.03 13.17 -5.19
CA VAL A 91 -10.74 12.60 -5.63
C VAL A 91 -10.74 12.44 -7.17
N GLU A 92 -11.87 12.03 -7.76
CA GLU A 92 -11.99 11.91 -9.21
C GLU A 92 -11.88 13.29 -9.90
N LYS A 93 -12.46 14.34 -9.34
CA LYS A 93 -12.32 15.74 -9.83
C LYS A 93 -10.88 16.24 -9.77
N GLU A 94 -10.10 15.78 -8.80
CA GLU A 94 -8.66 16.07 -8.69
C GLU A 94 -7.79 15.18 -9.59
N GLY A 95 -8.39 14.36 -10.47
CA GLY A 95 -7.69 13.48 -11.41
C GLY A 95 -7.36 12.08 -10.86
N GLY A 96 -7.85 11.73 -9.69
CA GLY A 96 -7.74 10.38 -9.14
C GLY A 96 -8.68 9.42 -9.89
N ASN A 97 -8.18 8.25 -10.29
CA ASN A 97 -8.96 7.22 -10.96
C ASN A 97 -8.93 5.93 -10.12
N TYR A 98 -9.81 5.88 -9.11
CA TYR A 98 -9.80 4.83 -8.10
C TYR A 98 -11.11 4.07 -8.01
N GLU A 99 -10.99 2.79 -7.67
CA GLU A 99 -12.08 1.95 -7.17
C GLU A 99 -11.95 1.84 -5.64
N TRP A 100 -13.09 1.75 -4.95
CA TRP A 100 -13.18 1.78 -3.50
C TRP A 100 -13.86 0.51 -3.00
N PHE A 101 -13.09 -0.46 -2.53
CA PHE A 101 -13.61 -1.64 -1.85
C PHE A 101 -13.79 -1.33 -0.37
N ILE A 102 -15.05 -1.33 0.11
CA ILE A 102 -15.41 -0.83 1.44
C ILE A 102 -15.85 -1.98 2.34
N PHE A 103 -15.34 -1.99 3.56
CA PHE A 103 -15.77 -2.87 4.63
C PHE A 103 -16.11 -2.07 5.88
N SER A 104 -17.38 -2.13 6.33
CA SER A 104 -17.77 -1.62 7.64
C SER A 104 -17.90 -2.78 8.63
N PRO A 105 -17.07 -2.84 9.68
CA PRO A 105 -17.20 -3.87 10.71
C PRO A 105 -18.49 -3.72 11.54
N TYR A 106 -19.25 -2.65 11.36
CA TYR A 106 -20.56 -2.45 11.98
C TYR A 106 -21.70 -3.11 11.22
N ASN A 107 -21.51 -3.45 9.97
CA ASN A 107 -22.46 -4.18 9.15
C ASN A 107 -22.20 -5.69 9.23
N LYS A 108 -23.27 -6.48 9.33
CA LYS A 108 -23.18 -7.93 9.38
C LYS A 108 -22.59 -8.49 8.08
N GLU A 109 -23.00 -7.92 6.96
CA GLU A 109 -22.59 -8.36 5.62
C GLU A 109 -21.35 -7.60 5.08
N GLY A 110 -20.72 -6.75 5.91
CA GLY A 110 -19.67 -5.85 5.43
C GLY A 110 -20.20 -4.70 4.58
N GLY A 111 -19.45 -4.27 3.57
CA GLY A 111 -19.84 -3.21 2.65
C GLY A 111 -19.81 -1.80 3.27
N ALA A 112 -20.54 -0.87 2.64
CA ALA A 112 -20.62 0.51 3.09
C ALA A 112 -21.31 0.66 4.45
N GLY A 113 -20.91 1.66 5.22
CA GLY A 113 -21.52 1.90 6.53
C GLY A 113 -20.64 2.74 7.45
N PRO A 114 -21.08 2.93 8.71
CA PRO A 114 -20.33 3.74 9.67
C PRO A 114 -18.98 3.11 10.00
N LYS A 115 -18.01 3.97 10.29
CA LYS A 115 -16.65 3.58 10.71
C LYS A 115 -16.01 2.51 9.81
N ALA A 116 -16.32 2.57 8.53
CA ALA A 116 -15.75 1.69 7.54
C ALA A 116 -14.24 1.91 7.38
N GLN A 117 -13.64 0.95 6.78
CA GLN A 117 -12.31 0.96 6.24
C GLN A 117 -12.36 0.38 4.82
N GLY A 118 -11.32 0.51 4.06
CA GLY A 118 -11.38 0.00 2.69
C GLY A 118 -10.03 -0.06 2.01
N ILE A 119 -10.02 -0.78 0.90
CA ILE A 119 -8.91 -0.80 -0.03
C ILE A 119 -9.27 0.08 -1.23
N VAL A 120 -8.39 1.00 -1.56
CA VAL A 120 -8.54 1.93 -2.67
C VAL A 120 -7.44 1.66 -3.68
N TYR A 121 -7.79 1.45 -4.93
CA TYR A 121 -6.83 1.05 -5.95
C TYR A 121 -7.12 1.68 -7.31
N ARG A 122 -6.11 1.86 -8.14
CA ARG A 122 -6.28 2.39 -9.50
C ARG A 122 -7.05 1.41 -10.37
N LYS A 123 -8.31 1.75 -10.71
CA LYS A 123 -9.26 0.86 -11.41
C LYS A 123 -8.82 0.43 -12.81
N ASN A 124 -8.06 1.26 -13.51
CA ASN A 124 -7.54 0.93 -14.84
C ASN A 124 -6.23 0.12 -14.80
N ARG A 125 -5.60 0.02 -13.64
CA ARG A 125 -4.32 -0.65 -13.46
C ARG A 125 -4.47 -2.04 -12.84
N PHE A 126 -5.41 -2.20 -11.94
CA PHE A 126 -5.58 -3.44 -11.18
C PHE A 126 -6.96 -4.03 -11.35
N THR A 127 -7.02 -5.37 -11.35
CA THR A 127 -8.25 -6.15 -11.21
C THR A 127 -8.22 -6.84 -9.85
N MET A 128 -9.24 -6.61 -9.03
CA MET A 128 -9.43 -7.35 -7.79
C MET A 128 -10.01 -8.73 -8.15
N LEU A 129 -9.29 -9.79 -7.81
CA LEU A 129 -9.65 -11.16 -8.15
C LEU A 129 -10.50 -11.81 -7.06
N GLU A 130 -10.14 -11.54 -5.81
CA GLU A 130 -10.75 -12.13 -4.63
C GLU A 130 -10.69 -11.15 -3.48
N SER A 131 -11.69 -11.16 -2.59
CA SER A 131 -11.70 -10.30 -1.40
C SER A 131 -12.38 -10.98 -0.22
N HIS A 132 -11.88 -10.70 0.97
CA HIS A 132 -12.40 -11.19 2.24
C HIS A 132 -12.45 -10.08 3.28
N HIS A 133 -13.27 -10.29 4.29
CA HIS A 133 -13.30 -9.47 5.49
C HIS A 133 -13.57 -10.33 6.72
N PHE A 134 -13.13 -9.87 7.87
CA PHE A 134 -13.32 -10.57 9.14
C PHE A 134 -13.28 -9.60 10.32
N TRP A 135 -13.76 -10.07 11.46
CA TRP A 135 -13.79 -9.28 12.70
C TRP A 135 -12.59 -9.61 13.59
N LEU A 136 -12.05 -8.59 14.24
CA LEU A 136 -10.97 -8.74 15.21
C LEU A 136 -11.57 -9.07 16.58
N SER A 137 -11.90 -10.34 16.74
CA SER A 137 -12.58 -10.89 17.91
C SER A 137 -12.29 -12.38 18.07
N PRO A 138 -12.72 -13.03 19.16
CA PRO A 138 -12.64 -14.49 19.31
C PRO A 138 -13.46 -15.27 18.26
N THR A 139 -14.38 -14.61 17.56
CA THR A 139 -15.23 -15.20 16.52
C THR A 139 -15.10 -14.39 15.22
N PRO A 140 -13.99 -14.52 14.49
CA PRO A 140 -13.67 -13.62 13.38
C PRO A 140 -14.60 -13.72 12.18
N ASP A 141 -15.34 -14.81 12.03
CA ASP A 141 -16.25 -15.04 10.90
C ASP A 141 -17.65 -14.44 11.10
N VAL A 142 -17.94 -13.95 12.29
CA VAL A 142 -19.22 -13.32 12.62
C VAL A 142 -19.01 -11.97 13.26
N LYS A 143 -19.92 -11.03 12.99
CA LYS A 143 -19.88 -9.70 13.59
C LYS A 143 -19.85 -9.78 15.11
N SER A 144 -18.74 -9.40 15.69
CA SER A 144 -18.53 -9.43 17.14
C SER A 144 -17.50 -8.40 17.57
N LYS A 145 -17.47 -8.10 18.88
CA LYS A 145 -16.47 -7.23 19.49
C LYS A 145 -15.33 -8.06 20.05
N GLY A 146 -14.13 -7.53 19.95
CA GLY A 146 -12.94 -8.15 20.53
C GLY A 146 -12.77 -7.80 22.01
N TRP A 147 -12.41 -8.72 22.81
CA TRP A 147 -11.87 -8.73 24.17
C TRP A 147 -12.28 -7.51 25.04
N ASP A 148 -11.34 -6.58 25.31
CA ASP A 148 -11.56 -5.35 26.08
C ASP A 148 -12.07 -4.15 25.22
N GLU A 149 -12.27 -4.35 23.90
CA GLU A 149 -12.80 -3.31 23.01
C GLU A 149 -14.32 -3.19 23.16
N ARG A 150 -14.73 -2.38 24.10
CA ARG A 150 -16.15 -2.21 24.45
C ARG A 150 -16.90 -1.24 23.52
N LYS A 151 -16.16 -0.31 22.92
CA LYS A 151 -16.77 0.83 22.21
C LYS A 151 -16.98 0.53 20.73
N TYR A 152 -16.03 -0.13 20.08
CA TYR A 152 -16.01 -0.29 18.64
C TYR A 152 -15.99 -1.77 18.24
N THR A 153 -16.66 -2.09 17.13
CA THR A 153 -16.41 -3.32 16.40
C THR A 153 -15.23 -3.06 15.45
N ARG A 154 -14.22 -3.89 15.49
CA ARG A 154 -13.02 -3.78 14.66
C ARG A 154 -12.93 -4.97 13.72
N GLY A 155 -12.26 -4.75 12.60
CA GLY A 155 -12.07 -5.79 11.62
C GLY A 155 -10.92 -5.50 10.68
N ALA A 156 -10.72 -6.39 9.74
CA ALA A 156 -9.79 -6.24 8.64
C ALA A 156 -10.47 -6.67 7.34
N CYS A 157 -10.00 -6.16 6.21
CA CYS A 157 -10.35 -6.68 4.91
C CYS A 157 -9.09 -6.86 4.07
N CYS A 158 -9.16 -7.78 3.12
CA CYS A 158 -8.05 -8.09 2.25
C CYS A 158 -8.53 -8.47 0.86
N ALA A 159 -7.62 -8.41 -0.10
CA ALA A 159 -7.90 -8.81 -1.47
C ALA A 159 -6.64 -9.30 -2.18
N ILE A 160 -6.84 -10.18 -3.16
CA ILE A 160 -5.84 -10.54 -4.16
C ILE A 160 -6.10 -9.69 -5.40
N PHE A 161 -5.05 -9.04 -5.87
CA PHE A 161 -5.05 -8.21 -7.06
C PHE A 161 -4.20 -8.81 -8.17
N LYS A 162 -4.59 -8.48 -9.40
CA LYS A 162 -3.76 -8.68 -10.61
C LYS A 162 -3.46 -7.32 -11.21
N GLU A 163 -2.19 -7.03 -11.44
CA GLU A 163 -1.77 -5.89 -12.26
C GLU A 163 -2.00 -6.23 -13.73
N ASN A 164 -2.76 -5.38 -14.42
CA ASN A 164 -3.33 -5.73 -15.73
C ASN A 164 -2.31 -5.84 -16.85
N ALA A 165 -1.24 -5.06 -16.81
CA ALA A 165 -0.23 -5.04 -17.87
C ALA A 165 0.74 -6.23 -17.78
N THR A 166 1.11 -6.65 -16.59
CA THR A 166 2.14 -7.67 -16.37
C THR A 166 1.59 -9.01 -15.92
N GLY A 167 0.35 -9.04 -15.40
CA GLY A 167 -0.23 -10.21 -14.77
C GLY A 167 0.27 -10.48 -13.35
N LEU A 168 1.13 -9.62 -12.78
CA LEU A 168 1.57 -9.73 -11.39
C LEU A 168 0.38 -9.84 -10.46
N ARG A 169 0.40 -10.87 -9.61
CA ARG A 169 -0.58 -11.03 -8.52
C ARG A 169 0.06 -10.67 -7.19
N PHE A 170 -0.70 -9.98 -6.34
CA PHE A 170 -0.28 -9.65 -4.99
C PHE A 170 -1.47 -9.62 -4.03
N PHE A 171 -1.19 -9.79 -2.76
CA PHE A 171 -2.16 -9.73 -1.68
C PHE A 171 -2.01 -8.42 -0.91
N LEU A 172 -3.12 -7.76 -0.61
CA LEU A 172 -3.16 -6.60 0.28
C LEU A 172 -4.19 -6.82 1.37
N MET A 173 -3.78 -6.59 2.62
CA MET A 173 -4.65 -6.56 3.79
C MET A 173 -4.60 -5.19 4.43
N ILE A 174 -5.75 -4.73 4.92
CA ILE A 174 -5.84 -3.49 5.70
C ILE A 174 -6.57 -3.73 7.01
N SER A 175 -6.22 -2.95 8.03
CA SER A 175 -6.93 -2.95 9.31
C SER A 175 -6.91 -1.58 9.97
N HIS A 176 -7.97 -1.29 10.70
CA HIS A 176 -8.00 -0.30 11.77
C HIS A 176 -8.13 -1.06 13.09
N MET A 177 -7.00 -1.31 13.74
CA MET A 177 -6.92 -2.19 14.91
C MET A 177 -7.57 -1.58 16.16
N PRO A 178 -7.89 -2.41 17.17
CA PRO A 178 -8.44 -1.95 18.44
C PRO A 178 -7.50 -0.99 19.19
N LEU A 179 -8.10 -0.06 19.95
CA LEU A 179 -7.40 0.81 20.88
C LEU A 179 -7.07 0.12 22.21
N GLY A 180 -7.93 -0.83 22.63
CA GLY A 180 -7.74 -1.59 23.87
C GLY A 180 -6.46 -2.43 23.80
N LYS A 181 -5.64 -2.37 24.83
CA LYS A 181 -4.34 -3.05 24.86
C LYS A 181 -4.46 -4.57 24.70
N GLU A 182 -5.44 -5.16 25.38
CA GLU A 182 -5.72 -6.59 25.30
C GLU A 182 -6.28 -6.96 23.93
N ALA A 183 -7.31 -6.24 23.47
CA ALA A 183 -7.90 -6.45 22.15
C ALA A 183 -6.88 -6.29 21.03
N ASN A 184 -5.99 -5.30 21.13
CA ASN A 184 -4.93 -5.08 20.14
C ASN A 184 -3.95 -6.27 20.11
N ALA A 185 -3.49 -6.72 21.28
CA ALA A 185 -2.55 -7.85 21.38
C ALA A 185 -3.16 -9.16 20.86
N ASN A 186 -4.43 -9.41 21.16
CA ASN A 186 -5.15 -10.64 20.76
C ASN A 186 -5.63 -10.59 19.30
N ALA A 187 -5.82 -9.40 18.72
CA ALA A 187 -6.16 -9.25 17.30
C ALA A 187 -5.00 -9.61 16.37
N ALA A 188 -3.77 -9.44 16.82
CA ALA A 188 -2.60 -9.68 15.97
C ALA A 188 -2.44 -11.13 15.49
N PRO A 189 -2.61 -12.17 16.33
CA PRO A 189 -2.65 -13.56 15.84
C PRO A 189 -3.75 -13.80 14.82
N VAL A 190 -4.96 -13.28 15.03
CA VAL A 190 -6.08 -13.42 14.10
C VAL A 190 -5.73 -12.85 12.72
N ILE A 191 -5.10 -11.66 12.69
CA ILE A 191 -4.62 -11.05 11.44
C ILE A 191 -3.62 -11.97 10.73
N LEU A 192 -2.64 -12.54 11.46
CA LEU A 192 -1.64 -13.44 10.87
C LEU A 192 -2.23 -14.74 10.34
N GLU A 193 -3.15 -15.34 11.07
CA GLU A 193 -3.84 -16.57 10.66
C GLU A 193 -4.62 -16.32 9.37
N ARG A 194 -5.42 -15.26 9.34
CA ARG A 194 -6.21 -14.90 8.16
C ARG A 194 -5.34 -14.45 6.97
N ALA A 195 -4.20 -13.81 7.21
CA ALA A 195 -3.28 -13.48 6.13
C ALA A 195 -2.69 -14.72 5.46
N LYS A 196 -2.40 -15.77 6.23
CA LYS A 196 -1.92 -17.06 5.69
C LYS A 196 -3.05 -17.82 4.97
N GLU A 197 -4.24 -17.81 5.55
CA GLU A 197 -5.43 -18.48 4.99
C GLU A 197 -5.83 -17.88 3.64
N TYR A 198 -5.91 -16.54 3.55
CA TYR A 198 -6.35 -15.84 2.33
C TYR A 198 -5.22 -15.54 1.33
N ASN A 199 -3.98 -15.93 1.64
CA ASN A 199 -2.85 -15.90 0.71
C ASN A 199 -2.10 -17.25 0.69
N PRO A 200 -2.80 -18.37 0.36
CA PRO A 200 -2.20 -19.70 0.41
C PRO A 200 -1.06 -19.89 -0.60
N GLU A 201 -1.08 -19.15 -1.70
CA GLU A 201 -0.01 -19.16 -2.72
C GLU A 201 1.23 -18.37 -2.30
N SER A 202 1.23 -17.76 -1.11
CA SER A 202 2.33 -16.90 -0.64
C SER A 202 2.73 -15.80 -1.62
N LEU A 203 1.74 -15.21 -2.30
CA LEU A 203 1.95 -14.07 -3.20
C LEU A 203 2.67 -12.93 -2.47
N PRO A 204 3.40 -12.07 -3.20
CA PRO A 204 3.86 -10.79 -2.67
C PRO A 204 2.75 -10.11 -1.88
N SER A 205 3.01 -9.71 -0.64
CA SER A 205 1.94 -9.26 0.25
C SER A 205 2.28 -7.98 0.97
N PHE A 206 1.22 -7.17 1.19
CA PHE A 206 1.28 -5.95 1.95
C PHE A 206 0.21 -5.98 3.05
N PHE A 207 0.58 -5.49 4.24
CA PHE A 207 -0.35 -5.24 5.33
C PHE A 207 -0.20 -3.79 5.76
N VAL A 208 -1.29 -3.01 5.67
CA VAL A 208 -1.27 -1.58 5.94
C VAL A 208 -2.41 -1.18 6.88
N GLY A 209 -2.27 -0.06 7.56
CA GLY A 209 -3.37 0.47 8.37
C GLY A 209 -2.93 1.32 9.54
N ASP A 210 -3.94 1.89 10.20
CA ASP A 210 -3.83 2.41 11.55
C ASP A 210 -3.94 1.23 12.53
N LEU A 211 -2.79 0.79 13.02
CA LEU A 211 -2.72 -0.39 13.87
C LEU A 211 -2.86 -0.05 15.35
N ASN A 212 -3.01 1.24 15.71
CA ASN A 212 -3.18 1.70 17.09
C ASN A 212 -2.14 1.10 18.06
N THR A 213 -0.93 0.87 17.58
CA THR A 213 0.13 0.19 18.30
C THR A 213 1.47 0.89 18.07
N ARG A 214 2.44 0.64 18.96
CA ARG A 214 3.81 1.14 18.84
C ARG A 214 4.75 0.02 18.40
N GLU A 215 5.89 0.38 17.85
CA GLU A 215 6.84 -0.59 17.29
C GLU A 215 7.40 -1.61 18.31
N TRP A 216 7.38 -1.27 19.60
CA TRP A 216 7.86 -2.14 20.70
C TRP A 216 6.78 -2.98 21.36
N THR A 217 5.56 -2.99 20.83
CA THR A 217 4.45 -3.78 21.39
C THR A 217 4.48 -5.21 20.86
N LYS A 218 3.84 -6.12 21.61
CA LYS A 218 3.70 -7.54 21.23
C LYS A 218 3.06 -7.71 19.85
N SER A 219 2.07 -6.87 19.50
CA SER A 219 1.43 -6.91 18.17
C SER A 219 2.43 -6.61 17.05
N SER A 220 3.20 -5.52 17.19
CA SER A 220 4.20 -5.15 16.19
C SER A 220 5.36 -6.14 16.13
N GLU A 221 5.79 -6.70 17.26
CA GLU A 221 6.78 -7.77 17.31
C GLU A 221 6.28 -9.00 16.56
N LEU A 222 5.03 -9.41 16.81
CA LEU A 222 4.41 -10.55 16.15
C LEU A 222 4.28 -10.31 14.63
N PHE A 223 3.86 -9.14 14.19
CA PHE A 223 3.79 -8.83 12.75
C PHE A 223 5.16 -8.93 12.07
N ARG A 224 6.22 -8.49 12.73
CA ARG A 224 7.59 -8.60 12.20
C ARG A 224 8.15 -10.03 12.14
N THR A 225 7.48 -11.00 12.74
CA THR A 225 7.83 -12.44 12.52
C THR A 225 7.38 -12.95 11.15
N TYR A 226 6.46 -12.24 10.49
CA TYR A 226 5.89 -12.66 9.22
C TYR A 226 6.12 -11.64 8.09
N TRP A 227 6.04 -10.34 8.37
CA TRP A 227 6.27 -9.26 7.44
C TRP A 227 7.48 -8.42 7.85
N ASN A 228 8.00 -7.67 6.91
CA ASN A 228 9.00 -6.64 7.15
C ASN A 228 8.30 -5.29 7.36
N ASP A 229 8.66 -4.56 8.39
CA ASP A 229 8.22 -3.16 8.59
C ASP A 229 9.00 -2.27 7.63
N THR A 230 8.31 -1.65 6.69
CA THR A 230 8.94 -0.84 5.64
C THR A 230 9.76 0.32 6.21
N PHE A 231 9.24 1.01 7.23
CA PHE A 231 9.98 2.10 7.87
C PHE A 231 11.32 1.64 8.45
N LEU A 232 11.37 0.46 9.06
CA LEU A 232 12.58 -0.06 9.69
C LEU A 232 13.59 -0.61 8.67
N THR A 233 13.10 -1.12 7.54
CA THR A 233 13.93 -1.79 6.53
C THR A 233 14.53 -0.87 5.47
N VAL A 234 13.87 0.27 5.17
CA VAL A 234 14.46 1.23 4.23
C VAL A 234 15.58 2.03 4.90
N PRO A 235 16.67 2.36 4.19
CA PRO A 235 17.72 3.24 4.68
C PRO A 235 17.19 4.61 5.12
N ALA A 236 17.84 5.23 6.09
CA ALA A 236 17.36 6.50 6.67
C ALA A 236 17.35 7.65 5.66
N ASP A 237 18.28 7.66 4.72
CA ASP A 237 18.42 8.68 3.67
C ASP A 237 17.29 8.67 2.63
N VAL A 238 16.56 7.57 2.50
CA VAL A 238 15.38 7.45 1.62
C VAL A 238 14.04 7.48 2.39
N ARG A 239 14.09 7.80 3.69
CA ARG A 239 12.89 8.13 4.49
C ARG A 239 12.60 9.61 4.39
N LYS A 240 11.34 9.96 4.15
CA LYS A 240 10.90 11.37 4.03
C LYS A 240 9.78 11.67 5.02
N GLY A 241 9.72 12.92 5.45
CA GLY A 241 8.73 13.39 6.41
C GLY A 241 9.07 13.00 7.85
N SER A 242 8.09 12.89 8.70
CA SER A 242 8.25 12.63 10.13
C SER A 242 8.27 11.14 10.47
N VAL A 243 8.79 10.83 11.66
CA VAL A 243 8.70 9.47 12.25
C VAL A 243 7.27 9.17 12.69
N GLY A 244 6.66 10.09 13.43
CA GLY A 244 5.29 9.95 13.92
C GLY A 244 4.27 10.14 12.80
N THR A 245 3.17 9.40 12.88
CA THR A 245 2.09 9.43 11.89
C THR A 245 0.81 10.08 12.42
N PHE A 246 0.63 10.14 13.73
CA PHE A 246 -0.53 10.76 14.39
C PHE A 246 -0.20 12.21 14.80
N ASN A 247 -0.68 13.18 14.00
CA ASN A 247 -0.42 14.61 14.23
C ASN A 247 -1.39 15.25 15.24
N LYS A 248 -2.49 14.57 15.56
CA LYS A 248 -3.51 15.04 16.50
C LYS A 248 -4.00 16.46 16.18
N ARG A 249 -4.23 16.76 14.89
CA ARG A 249 -4.64 18.08 14.36
C ARG A 249 -3.62 19.20 14.58
N GLY A 250 -2.35 18.84 14.70
CA GLY A 250 -1.26 19.77 14.98
C GLY A 250 -0.96 20.00 16.46
N GLU A 251 -1.69 19.31 17.37
CA GLU A 251 -1.36 19.33 18.80
C GLU A 251 -0.03 18.63 19.10
N ASN A 252 0.40 17.68 18.25
CA ASN A 252 1.73 17.12 18.26
C ASN A 252 2.66 18.03 17.44
N GLU A 253 3.32 18.96 18.09
CA GLU A 253 4.21 19.94 17.45
C GLU A 253 5.45 19.27 16.88
N ASP A 254 6.12 18.41 17.67
CA ASP A 254 7.22 17.58 17.20
C ASP A 254 6.71 16.24 16.65
N MET A 255 6.56 16.19 15.36
CA MET A 255 6.12 14.98 14.68
C MET A 255 7.15 13.83 14.71
N ASN A 256 8.41 14.09 15.05
CA ASN A 256 9.38 13.00 15.23
C ASN A 256 9.24 12.33 16.61
N ALA A 257 8.73 13.04 17.61
CA ALA A 257 8.36 12.48 18.90
C ALA A 257 6.91 11.97 18.96
N ALA A 258 6.10 12.30 17.97
CA ALA A 258 4.71 11.88 17.88
C ALA A 258 4.59 10.36 17.70
N PRO A 259 3.40 9.78 18.00
CA PRO A 259 3.15 8.36 17.78
C PRO A 259 3.28 7.93 16.31
N ARG A 260 4.09 6.90 16.04
CA ARG A 260 3.99 6.11 14.81
C ARG A 260 3.02 4.95 15.08
N ILE A 261 1.83 5.04 14.54
CA ILE A 261 0.75 4.06 14.73
C ILE A 261 0.15 3.57 13.41
N ASP A 262 0.51 4.19 12.31
CA ASP A 262 0.20 3.75 10.95
C ASP A 262 1.40 3.01 10.36
N TYR A 263 1.15 1.90 9.68
CA TYR A 263 2.20 1.01 9.21
C TYR A 263 1.98 0.57 7.76
N ILE A 264 3.10 0.27 7.11
CA ILE A 264 3.18 -0.47 5.85
C ILE A 264 4.14 -1.63 6.10
N TYR A 265 3.60 -2.83 6.15
CA TYR A 265 4.36 -4.06 6.18
C TYR A 265 4.37 -4.69 4.81
N TYR A 266 5.45 -5.39 4.46
CA TYR A 266 5.56 -6.10 3.19
C TYR A 266 6.23 -7.48 3.37
N ARG A 267 5.92 -8.41 2.46
CA ARG A 267 6.53 -9.73 2.40
C ARG A 267 6.51 -10.25 0.96
N GLY A 268 7.49 -11.05 0.62
CA GLY A 268 7.61 -11.79 -0.63
C GLY A 268 9.01 -11.71 -1.21
N GLU A 269 9.44 -12.77 -1.85
CA GLU A 269 10.65 -12.77 -2.64
C GLU A 269 10.48 -11.80 -3.81
N GLY A 270 11.49 -10.99 -4.08
CA GLY A 270 11.42 -9.96 -5.14
C GLY A 270 10.65 -8.68 -4.76
N VAL A 271 10.12 -8.54 -3.53
CA VAL A 271 9.52 -7.29 -3.04
C VAL A 271 10.60 -6.41 -2.42
N LYS A 272 10.89 -5.28 -3.05
CA LYS A 272 11.93 -4.36 -2.60
C LYS A 272 11.35 -2.96 -2.40
N PRO A 273 11.38 -2.41 -1.17
CA PRO A 273 11.02 -1.02 -0.94
C PRO A 273 12.13 -0.10 -1.47
N LEU A 274 11.76 1.00 -2.12
CA LEU A 274 12.67 2.03 -2.64
C LEU A 274 12.77 3.24 -1.72
N GLY A 275 11.78 3.44 -0.86
CA GLY A 275 11.72 4.54 0.08
C GLY A 275 10.43 4.51 0.88
N TYR A 276 10.35 5.36 1.90
CA TYR A 276 9.18 5.53 2.76
C TYR A 276 8.93 7.01 2.97
N THR A 277 7.66 7.41 2.98
CA THR A 277 7.26 8.80 3.25
C THR A 277 6.10 8.82 4.25
N CYS A 278 6.26 9.62 5.30
CA CYS A 278 5.17 10.10 6.13
C CYS A 278 4.88 11.55 5.70
N ASP A 279 3.80 11.77 4.97
CA ASP A 279 3.51 13.06 4.36
C ASP A 279 2.81 13.98 5.36
N ASN A 280 3.57 14.84 5.99
CA ASN A 280 3.12 15.78 7.00
C ASN A 280 2.76 17.17 6.44
N ARG A 281 2.32 17.24 5.17
CA ARG A 281 1.89 18.48 4.53
C ARG A 281 0.71 19.13 5.24
N ARG A 282 0.68 20.44 5.15
CA ARG A 282 -0.43 21.27 5.62
C ARG A 282 -0.94 22.16 4.50
N TYR A 283 -2.21 22.48 4.54
CA TYR A 283 -2.84 23.47 3.67
C TYR A 283 -3.33 24.61 4.55
N GLU A 284 -2.82 25.82 4.32
CA GLU A 284 -3.13 27.01 5.13
C GLU A 284 -2.94 26.76 6.65
N GLY A 285 -1.91 26.01 7.01
CA GLY A 285 -1.60 25.66 8.40
C GLY A 285 -2.33 24.42 8.95
N TYR A 286 -3.32 23.88 8.25
CA TYR A 286 -4.14 22.75 8.72
C TYR A 286 -3.73 21.43 8.05
N TYR A 287 -3.67 20.37 8.82
CA TYR A 287 -3.55 19.01 8.28
C TYR A 287 -4.86 18.55 7.62
N PRO A 288 -4.82 17.74 6.54
CA PRO A 288 -6.04 17.17 5.96
C PRO A 288 -6.75 16.15 6.86
N SER A 289 -6.00 15.45 7.73
CA SER A 289 -6.47 14.48 8.72
C SER A 289 -5.67 14.65 10.02
N ASP A 290 -6.13 14.07 11.11
CA ASP A 290 -5.35 13.97 12.36
C ASP A 290 -4.25 12.88 12.30
N HIS A 291 -4.20 12.13 11.20
CA HIS A 291 -3.11 11.29 10.79
C HIS A 291 -2.43 11.84 9.52
N CYS A 292 -1.15 11.57 9.39
CA CYS A 292 -0.41 11.80 8.14
C CYS A 292 -0.56 10.57 7.25
N PRO A 293 -0.84 10.72 5.94
CA PRO A 293 -0.77 9.59 5.03
C PRO A 293 0.65 9.08 4.96
N ILE A 294 0.79 7.76 4.98
CA ILE A 294 2.07 7.08 4.78
C ILE A 294 2.07 6.33 3.47
N TYR A 295 3.20 6.33 2.78
CA TYR A 295 3.37 5.54 1.57
C TYR A 295 4.82 5.12 1.35
N ALA A 296 4.97 4.07 0.57
CA ALA A 296 6.26 3.58 0.12
C ALA A 296 6.17 3.14 -1.35
N ASP A 297 7.22 3.41 -2.10
CA ASP A 297 7.38 2.89 -3.44
C ASP A 297 8.09 1.55 -3.38
N PHE A 298 7.54 0.56 -4.09
CA PHE A 298 8.08 -0.79 -4.16
C PHE A 298 8.39 -1.18 -5.61
N ILE A 299 9.44 -1.93 -5.80
CA ILE A 299 9.59 -2.80 -6.97
C ILE A 299 9.19 -4.20 -6.55
N VAL A 300 8.30 -4.82 -7.34
CA VAL A 300 7.93 -6.23 -7.20
C VAL A 300 8.35 -6.95 -8.46
N THR A 301 9.30 -7.85 -8.32
CA THR A 301 9.85 -8.64 -9.43
C THR A 301 9.07 -9.94 -9.56
N LEU A 302 8.61 -10.25 -10.77
CA LEU A 302 7.98 -11.53 -11.05
C LEU A 302 9.03 -12.65 -11.00
N PRO A 303 8.72 -13.81 -10.40
CA PRO A 303 9.60 -14.97 -10.53
C PRO A 303 9.79 -15.32 -12.02
N LEU A 304 11.00 -15.69 -12.38
CA LEU A 304 11.26 -16.24 -13.71
C LEU A 304 10.41 -17.50 -13.86
N VAL A 305 9.53 -17.52 -14.86
CA VAL A 305 8.84 -18.75 -15.23
C VAL A 305 9.88 -19.70 -15.77
N SER A 306 10.24 -20.75 -15.01
CA SER A 306 11.08 -21.81 -15.51
C SER A 306 10.37 -22.47 -16.70
N THR A 307 10.95 -22.34 -17.89
CA THR A 307 10.45 -23.02 -19.11
C THR A 307 10.83 -24.51 -19.13
N GLU A 308 11.25 -25.08 -18.01
CA GLU A 308 11.50 -26.49 -17.87
C GLU A 308 10.19 -27.24 -17.59
N GLY A 309 9.59 -27.80 -18.60
CA GLY A 309 8.47 -28.74 -18.50
C GLY A 309 7.36 -28.58 -19.53
N ARG A 310 7.69 -28.70 -20.81
CA ARG A 310 6.72 -29.16 -21.82
C ARG A 310 7.34 -30.31 -22.63
#